data_812e5dd229fc2fced423143f1acbe074
#
_entry.id   812e5dd229fc2fced423143f1acbe074
#
_cell.length_a   1.000
_cell.length_b   1.000
_cell.length_c   1.000
_cell.angle_alpha   90.00
_cell.angle_beta   90.00
_cell.angle_gamma   90.00
#
_symmetry.space_group_name_H-M   'P 1'
#
loop_
_entity.id
_entity.type
_entity.pdbx_description
1 polymer ?
#
loop_
_entity_poly.entity_id
_entity_poly.type
_entity_poly.pdbx_seq_one_letter_code
_entity_poly.pdbx_strand_id
1 'polypeptide(L)'
;MHGSVRREGESPSTYSIADNVYMNSKIHAIITGDIVRSESIGLDKRDGLIKTLRCALEDLQRQSSMKMEMYRGDSFQIIVDNPVKSLRIASMLRAYLIGNAPEDEKNGWDARISIGIGAINYKGESIVVSDGEAFRLSGRGLDNIEKDRLAVATCWEDVNEEVDASIGFVDNLITSLSRNQARLIYLAVAEELPQVEIAGRTGKSQQNISKTLNAAKEPLLSRYLNRFESLITKYCGQ
;
A
#
# COMPACT_ATOMS: atom_id res chain seq x y z
N MET A 1 -8.26 37.71 63.05
CA MET A 1 -9.15 37.40 61.91
C MET A 1 -8.29 36.90 60.74
N HIS A 2 -8.23 35.61 60.59
CA HIS A 2 -7.49 34.98 59.47
C HIS A 2 -8.49 34.48 58.43
N GLY A 3 -8.47 35.13 57.29
CA GLY A 3 -9.23 34.69 56.08
C GLY A 3 -8.46 33.61 55.31
N SER A 4 -9.02 32.44 55.33
CA SER A 4 -8.54 31.29 54.51
C SER A 4 -9.01 31.44 53.07
N VAL A 5 -8.08 31.61 52.12
CA VAL A 5 -8.35 31.57 50.70
C VAL A 5 -8.32 30.11 50.25
N ARG A 6 -9.49 29.58 49.86
CA ARG A 6 -9.62 28.29 49.20
C ARG A 6 -9.11 28.44 47.75
N ARG A 7 -8.12 27.63 47.37
CA ARG A 7 -7.75 27.37 45.96
C ARG A 7 -8.84 26.49 45.35
N GLU A 8 -9.49 26.99 44.34
CA GLU A 8 -10.37 26.21 43.46
C GLU A 8 -9.53 25.23 42.68
N GLY A 9 -10.03 23.97 42.65
CA GLY A 9 -9.38 22.86 41.98
C GLY A 9 -9.41 23.00 40.45
N GLU A 10 -8.28 22.68 39.84
CA GLU A 10 -8.17 22.45 38.41
C GLU A 10 -9.09 21.29 38.04
N SER A 11 -10.01 21.53 37.10
CA SER A 11 -10.83 20.50 36.51
C SER A 11 -9.94 19.56 35.63
N PRO A 12 -10.17 18.24 35.66
CA PRO A 12 -9.40 17.32 34.81
C PRO A 12 -9.63 17.65 33.34
N SER A 13 -8.53 17.71 32.58
CA SER A 13 -8.54 17.95 31.15
C SER A 13 -9.52 16.99 30.44
N THR A 14 -10.43 17.56 29.71
CA THR A 14 -11.34 16.87 28.84
C THR A 14 -10.52 16.17 27.71
N TYR A 15 -10.05 14.96 27.96
CA TYR A 15 -9.69 14.08 26.88
C TYR A 15 -10.96 13.84 26.06
N SER A 16 -10.90 14.16 24.77
CA SER A 16 -12.07 14.07 23.90
C SER A 16 -12.54 12.61 23.84
N ILE A 17 -13.86 12.42 23.77
CA ILE A 17 -14.48 11.08 23.60
C ILE A 17 -13.92 10.38 22.35
N ALA A 18 -13.43 11.14 21.35
CA ALA A 18 -12.73 10.65 20.20
C ALA A 18 -11.46 9.85 20.56
N ASP A 19 -10.63 10.36 21.49
CA ASP A 19 -9.38 9.68 21.89
C ASP A 19 -9.64 8.33 22.57
N ASN A 20 -10.78 8.17 23.24
CA ASN A 20 -11.16 6.91 23.91
C ASN A 20 -11.72 5.84 22.95
N VAL A 21 -12.27 6.24 21.81
CA VAL A 21 -12.80 5.29 20.79
C VAL A 21 -11.65 4.61 20.04
N TYR A 22 -10.51 5.29 19.87
CA TYR A 22 -9.34 4.75 19.17
C TYR A 22 -8.53 3.76 20.01
N MET A 23 -8.57 3.81 21.33
CA MET A 23 -7.79 2.92 22.21
C MET A 23 -8.18 1.43 22.14
N ASN A 24 -9.32 1.08 21.54
CA ASN A 24 -9.78 -0.31 21.45
C ASN A 24 -10.07 -0.78 20.00
N SER A 25 -9.85 0.05 18.98
CA SER A 25 -10.09 -0.30 17.58
C SER A 25 -8.82 -0.86 16.97
N LYS A 26 -8.88 -2.07 16.44
CA LYS A 26 -7.75 -2.65 15.71
C LYS A 26 -7.46 -1.81 14.46
N ILE A 27 -6.22 -1.35 14.33
CA ILE A 27 -5.75 -0.59 13.17
C ILE A 27 -5.54 -1.54 11.99
N HIS A 28 -6.05 -1.14 10.84
CA HIS A 28 -5.91 -1.85 9.56
C HIS A 28 -5.40 -0.90 8.49
N ALA A 29 -5.00 -1.45 7.37
CA ALA A 29 -4.80 -0.67 6.17
C ALA A 29 -5.88 -1.01 5.13
N ILE A 30 -6.38 0.03 4.47
CA ILE A 30 -7.24 -0.08 3.30
C ILE A 30 -6.46 0.40 2.10
N ILE A 31 -6.36 -0.45 1.09
CA ILE A 31 -5.79 -0.11 -0.20
C ILE A 31 -6.95 0.07 -1.17
N THR A 32 -7.16 1.29 -1.64
CA THR A 32 -8.14 1.60 -2.68
C THR A 32 -7.38 1.94 -3.96
N GLY A 33 -7.79 1.36 -5.08
CA GLY A 33 -7.10 1.59 -6.34
C GLY A 33 -7.97 1.44 -7.56
N ASP A 34 -7.47 1.96 -8.66
CA ASP A 34 -8.04 1.78 -9.99
C ASP A 34 -6.93 1.48 -11.02
N ILE A 35 -7.32 0.85 -12.11
CA ILE A 35 -6.41 0.51 -13.21
C ILE A 35 -6.16 1.72 -14.08
N VAL A 36 -4.89 2.05 -14.28
CA VAL A 36 -4.47 3.17 -15.13
C VAL A 36 -4.90 2.93 -16.57
N ARG A 37 -5.64 3.90 -17.15
CA ARG A 37 -6.12 3.86 -18.54
C ARG A 37 -6.93 2.60 -18.87
N SER A 38 -7.74 2.13 -17.94
CA SER A 38 -8.59 0.94 -18.10
C SER A 38 -9.44 0.98 -19.38
N GLU A 39 -9.88 2.17 -19.78
CA GLU A 39 -10.67 2.39 -20.99
C GLU A 39 -9.91 2.04 -22.28
N SER A 40 -8.58 2.19 -22.28
CA SER A 40 -7.73 1.89 -23.43
C SER A 40 -7.35 0.40 -23.54
N ILE A 41 -7.65 -0.39 -22.53
CA ILE A 41 -7.37 -1.83 -22.51
C ILE A 41 -8.49 -2.55 -23.27
N GLY A 42 -8.13 -3.26 -24.33
CA GLY A 42 -9.08 -4.05 -25.13
C GLY A 42 -9.84 -5.06 -24.27
N LEU A 43 -11.09 -5.32 -24.63
CA LEU A 43 -11.96 -6.26 -23.90
C LEU A 43 -11.34 -7.66 -23.79
N ASP A 44 -10.63 -8.09 -24.81
CA ASP A 44 -9.90 -9.35 -24.88
C ASP A 44 -8.76 -9.47 -23.85
N LYS A 45 -8.20 -8.32 -23.40
CA LYS A 45 -7.12 -8.24 -22.41
C LYS A 45 -7.60 -7.97 -20.99
N ARG A 46 -8.82 -7.50 -20.82
CA ARG A 46 -9.40 -7.19 -19.50
C ARG A 46 -9.44 -8.40 -18.57
N ASP A 47 -9.89 -9.53 -19.07
CA ASP A 47 -9.94 -10.76 -18.27
C ASP A 47 -8.54 -11.19 -17.84
N GLY A 48 -7.54 -11.03 -18.73
CA GLY A 48 -6.14 -11.28 -18.42
C GLY A 48 -5.61 -10.37 -17.32
N LEU A 49 -5.95 -9.09 -17.37
CA LEU A 49 -5.59 -8.11 -16.32
C LEU A 49 -6.22 -8.45 -14.96
N ILE A 50 -7.53 -8.72 -14.94
CA ILE A 50 -8.24 -9.08 -13.71
C ILE A 50 -7.66 -10.37 -13.11
N LYS A 51 -7.37 -11.36 -13.95
CA LYS A 51 -6.70 -12.59 -13.52
C LYS A 51 -5.31 -12.30 -12.93
N THR A 52 -4.52 -11.45 -13.59
CA THR A 52 -3.20 -11.03 -13.12
C THR A 52 -3.28 -10.32 -11.77
N LEU A 53 -4.26 -9.42 -11.58
CA LEU A 53 -4.50 -8.75 -10.31
C LEU A 53 -4.85 -9.76 -9.20
N ARG A 54 -5.72 -10.73 -9.48
CA ARG A 54 -6.09 -11.79 -8.51
C ARG A 54 -4.88 -12.66 -8.15
N CYS A 55 -4.10 -13.11 -9.14
CA CYS A 55 -2.89 -13.89 -8.89
C CYS A 55 -1.88 -13.12 -8.02
N ALA A 56 -1.69 -11.82 -8.29
CA ALA A 56 -0.83 -10.98 -7.46
C ALA A 56 -1.29 -10.96 -5.99
N LEU A 57 -2.59 -10.84 -5.76
CA LEU A 57 -3.15 -10.77 -4.41
C LEU A 57 -3.07 -12.11 -3.68
N GLU A 58 -3.36 -13.22 -4.37
CA GLU A 58 -3.20 -14.56 -3.81
C GLU A 58 -1.74 -14.80 -3.38
N ASP A 59 -0.81 -14.37 -4.20
CA ASP A 59 0.63 -14.49 -3.92
C ASP A 59 1.08 -13.58 -2.76
N LEU A 60 0.57 -12.36 -2.68
CA LEU A 60 0.88 -11.39 -1.64
C LEU A 60 0.21 -11.70 -0.29
N GLN A 61 -0.75 -12.65 -0.21
CA GLN A 61 -1.35 -13.09 1.05
C GLN A 61 -0.34 -13.66 2.04
N ARG A 62 0.83 -14.08 1.56
CA ARG A 62 1.95 -14.47 2.45
C ARG A 62 2.47 -13.32 3.32
N GLN A 63 2.28 -12.06 2.88
CA GLN A 63 2.72 -10.87 3.61
C GLN A 63 1.73 -10.46 4.71
N SER A 64 0.44 -10.66 4.47
CA SER A 64 -0.65 -10.37 5.41
C SER A 64 -1.92 -11.07 4.96
N SER A 65 -2.82 -11.41 5.90
CA SER A 65 -4.21 -11.74 5.56
C SER A 65 -4.85 -10.54 4.89
N MET A 66 -5.53 -10.79 3.76
CA MET A 66 -6.15 -9.75 2.95
C MET A 66 -7.50 -10.21 2.41
N LYS A 67 -8.43 -9.26 2.28
CA LYS A 67 -9.68 -9.46 1.57
C LYS A 67 -9.78 -8.39 0.48
N MET A 68 -10.14 -8.79 -0.73
CA MET A 68 -10.32 -7.87 -1.86
C MET A 68 -11.74 -7.96 -2.41
N GLU A 69 -12.29 -6.81 -2.77
CA GLU A 69 -13.46 -6.69 -3.62
C GLU A 69 -13.16 -5.77 -4.81
N MET A 70 -13.71 -6.13 -5.97
CA MET A 70 -13.67 -5.30 -7.18
C MET A 70 -15.04 -4.70 -7.43
N TYR A 71 -15.06 -3.44 -7.85
CA TYR A 71 -16.27 -2.74 -8.26
C TYR A 71 -16.01 -1.93 -9.52
N ARG A 72 -17.05 -1.73 -10.31
CA ARG A 72 -17.01 -0.98 -11.60
C ARG A 72 -16.03 -1.52 -12.65
N GLY A 73 -15.54 -2.75 -12.49
CA GLY A 73 -14.71 -3.44 -13.49
C GLY A 73 -13.23 -3.05 -13.52
N ASP A 74 -12.84 -1.93 -12.93
CA ASP A 74 -11.46 -1.43 -12.93
C ASP A 74 -10.99 -0.90 -11.57
N SER A 75 -11.92 -0.71 -10.63
CA SER A 75 -11.63 -0.26 -9.29
C SER A 75 -11.64 -1.43 -8.31
N PHE A 76 -10.77 -1.38 -7.31
CA PHE A 76 -10.66 -2.41 -6.28
C PHE A 76 -10.41 -1.81 -4.92
N GLN A 77 -10.77 -2.57 -3.90
CA GLN A 77 -10.49 -2.24 -2.51
C GLN A 77 -10.00 -3.48 -1.78
N ILE A 78 -8.96 -3.33 -0.98
CA ILE A 78 -8.32 -4.41 -0.23
C ILE A 78 -8.24 -4.00 1.23
N ILE A 79 -8.77 -4.85 2.12
CA ILE A 79 -8.47 -4.78 3.56
C ILE A 79 -7.19 -5.55 3.79
N VAL A 80 -6.22 -4.94 4.46
CA VAL A 80 -4.96 -5.55 4.87
C VAL A 80 -4.92 -5.60 6.39
N ASP A 81 -4.92 -6.79 6.96
CA ASP A 81 -4.99 -7.01 8.41
C ASP A 81 -3.74 -6.51 9.15
N ASN A 82 -2.58 -6.61 8.52
CA ASN A 82 -1.33 -6.06 9.04
C ASN A 82 -0.97 -4.76 8.33
N PRO A 83 -1.29 -3.58 8.89
CA PRO A 83 -1.06 -2.29 8.25
C PRO A 83 0.42 -2.01 7.99
N VAL A 84 1.32 -2.63 8.73
CA VAL A 84 2.78 -2.52 8.55
C VAL A 84 3.20 -2.92 7.14
N LYS A 85 2.54 -3.90 6.54
CA LYS A 85 2.88 -4.44 5.21
C LYS A 85 2.20 -3.71 4.05
N SER A 86 1.33 -2.75 4.32
CA SER A 86 0.46 -2.13 3.31
C SER A 86 1.23 -1.49 2.15
N LEU A 87 2.30 -0.74 2.42
CA LEU A 87 3.08 -0.09 1.37
C LEU A 87 3.84 -1.11 0.52
N ARG A 88 4.40 -2.16 1.14
CA ARG A 88 5.06 -3.25 0.41
C ARG A 88 4.06 -3.96 -0.50
N ILE A 89 2.88 -4.30 0.01
CA ILE A 89 1.81 -4.94 -0.76
C ILE A 89 1.40 -4.07 -1.94
N ALA A 90 1.10 -2.79 -1.73
CA ALA A 90 0.72 -1.87 -2.79
C ALA A 90 1.81 -1.70 -3.87
N SER A 91 3.06 -1.55 -3.43
CA SER A 91 4.22 -1.44 -4.32
C SER A 91 4.44 -2.69 -5.16
N MET A 92 4.32 -3.86 -4.55
CA MET A 92 4.53 -5.14 -5.23
C MET A 92 3.34 -5.50 -6.12
N LEU A 93 2.12 -5.11 -5.76
CA LEU A 93 0.96 -5.24 -6.64
C LEU A 93 1.18 -4.48 -7.96
N ARG A 94 1.64 -3.23 -7.90
CA ARG A 94 2.00 -2.46 -9.09
C ARG A 94 3.14 -3.11 -9.88
N ALA A 95 4.22 -3.52 -9.20
CA ALA A 95 5.34 -4.20 -9.85
C ALA A 95 4.89 -5.50 -10.56
N TYR A 96 3.97 -6.26 -9.96
CA TYR A 96 3.41 -7.45 -10.58
C TYR A 96 2.60 -7.13 -11.84
N LEU A 97 1.74 -6.10 -11.81
CA LEU A 97 0.98 -5.64 -12.96
C LEU A 97 1.91 -5.20 -14.10
N ILE A 98 2.87 -4.31 -13.80
CA ILE A 98 3.86 -3.82 -14.78
C ILE A 98 4.65 -4.99 -15.39
N GLY A 99 5.10 -5.91 -14.56
CA GLY A 99 5.91 -7.06 -14.97
C GLY A 99 5.16 -8.06 -15.84
N ASN A 100 3.86 -8.22 -15.67
CA ASN A 100 3.04 -9.21 -16.35
C ASN A 100 2.17 -8.62 -17.48
N ALA A 101 2.32 -7.33 -17.76
CA ALA A 101 1.64 -6.73 -18.91
C ALA A 101 2.06 -7.42 -20.22
N PRO A 102 1.12 -7.72 -21.15
CA PRO A 102 1.44 -8.28 -22.45
C PRO A 102 2.43 -7.42 -23.24
N GLU A 103 3.25 -8.05 -24.08
CA GLU A 103 4.27 -7.32 -24.86
C GLU A 103 3.64 -6.34 -25.87
N ASP A 104 2.51 -6.69 -26.42
CA ASP A 104 1.72 -5.89 -27.36
C ASP A 104 0.88 -4.80 -26.67
N GLU A 105 0.86 -4.76 -25.32
CA GLU A 105 0.20 -3.70 -24.56
C GLU A 105 1.10 -2.46 -24.48
N LYS A 106 0.83 -1.47 -25.34
CA LYS A 106 1.66 -0.27 -25.50
C LYS A 106 1.79 0.56 -24.22
N ASN A 107 0.70 0.64 -23.45
CA ASN A 107 0.65 1.45 -22.25
C ASN A 107 1.10 0.68 -20.98
N GLY A 108 1.36 -0.64 -21.13
CA GLY A 108 1.58 -1.52 -19.98
C GLY A 108 0.33 -1.63 -19.08
N TRP A 109 0.47 -2.36 -17.97
CA TRP A 109 -0.53 -2.41 -16.91
C TRP A 109 0.03 -1.80 -15.65
N ASP A 110 -0.74 -0.96 -14.99
CA ASP A 110 -0.41 -0.37 -13.69
C ASP A 110 -1.70 0.08 -12.99
N ALA A 111 -1.62 0.43 -11.73
CA ALA A 111 -2.74 0.93 -10.94
C ALA A 111 -2.37 2.24 -10.23
N ARG A 112 -3.36 3.14 -10.07
CA ARG A 112 -3.31 4.20 -9.07
C ARG A 112 -3.81 3.60 -7.76
N ILE A 113 -3.07 3.84 -6.69
CA ILE A 113 -3.32 3.22 -5.39
C ILE A 113 -3.20 4.27 -4.30
N SER A 114 -4.17 4.33 -3.42
CA SER A 114 -4.10 5.06 -2.17
C SER A 114 -4.24 4.12 -0.99
N ILE A 115 -3.37 4.28 -0.01
CA ILE A 115 -3.35 3.51 1.25
C ILE A 115 -3.88 4.40 2.36
N GLY A 116 -4.92 3.94 3.06
CA GLY A 116 -5.41 4.55 4.29
C GLY A 116 -5.11 3.64 5.48
N ILE A 117 -4.45 4.17 6.52
CA ILE A 117 -4.17 3.42 7.75
C ILE A 117 -4.91 4.06 8.92
N GLY A 118 -5.74 3.29 9.61
CA GLY A 118 -6.54 3.78 10.72
C GLY A 118 -7.53 2.74 11.22
N ALA A 119 -8.44 3.16 12.09
CA ALA A 119 -9.51 2.31 12.58
C ALA A 119 -10.52 1.96 11.49
N ILE A 120 -11.03 0.73 11.53
CA ILE A 120 -12.13 0.31 10.66
C ILE A 120 -13.31 -0.24 11.47
N ASN A 121 -14.52 -0.02 10.96
CA ASN A 121 -15.74 -0.65 11.41
C ASN A 121 -16.16 -1.66 10.34
N TYR A 122 -15.58 -2.85 10.39
CA TYR A 122 -15.92 -3.91 9.46
C TYR A 122 -17.23 -4.56 9.87
N LYS A 123 -18.24 -4.42 9.01
CA LYS A 123 -19.56 -5.01 9.22
C LYS A 123 -19.87 -6.00 8.11
N GLY A 124 -19.76 -7.29 8.42
CA GLY A 124 -20.27 -8.34 7.55
C GLY A 124 -19.29 -8.86 6.51
N GLU A 125 -19.83 -9.49 5.47
CA GLU A 125 -19.07 -10.24 4.48
C GLU A 125 -18.50 -9.38 3.34
N SER A 126 -19.04 -8.16 3.13
CA SER A 126 -18.67 -7.26 2.04
C SER A 126 -17.85 -6.06 2.52
N ILE A 127 -16.79 -5.74 1.78
CA ILE A 127 -15.96 -4.56 1.98
C ILE A 127 -16.77 -3.29 1.66
N VAL A 128 -17.64 -3.33 0.65
CA VAL A 128 -18.41 -2.18 0.16
C VAL A 128 -19.36 -1.57 1.22
N VAL A 129 -19.82 -2.37 2.17
CA VAL A 129 -20.67 -1.91 3.28
C VAL A 129 -19.87 -1.59 4.56
N SER A 130 -18.56 -1.68 4.50
CA SER A 130 -17.69 -1.37 5.62
C SER A 130 -17.34 0.11 5.62
N ASP A 131 -17.11 0.68 6.81
CA ASP A 131 -16.74 2.07 7.01
C ASP A 131 -15.61 2.17 8.03
N GLY A 132 -15.04 3.34 8.13
CA GLY A 132 -13.98 3.64 9.09
C GLY A 132 -13.03 4.69 8.57
N GLU A 133 -12.14 5.11 9.45
CA GLU A 133 -11.16 6.15 9.13
C GLU A 133 -10.23 5.72 7.98
N ALA A 134 -9.73 4.47 8.01
CA ALA A 134 -8.86 3.95 6.96
C ALA A 134 -9.54 3.96 5.58
N PHE A 135 -10.85 3.66 5.51
CA PHE A 135 -11.62 3.74 4.26
C PHE A 135 -11.71 5.18 3.74
N ARG A 136 -12.02 6.14 4.63
CA ARG A 136 -12.10 7.56 4.25
C ARG A 136 -10.75 8.11 3.82
N LEU A 137 -9.66 7.72 4.50
CA LEU A 137 -8.30 8.14 4.16
C LEU A 137 -7.89 7.61 2.77
N SER A 138 -8.08 6.32 2.51
CA SER A 138 -7.72 5.72 1.22
C SER A 138 -8.58 6.26 0.07
N GLY A 139 -9.89 6.43 0.28
CA GLY A 139 -10.79 6.99 -0.74
C GLY A 139 -10.43 8.42 -1.10
N ARG A 140 -10.29 9.31 -0.10
CA ARG A 140 -9.89 10.70 -0.34
C ARG A 140 -8.50 10.81 -0.98
N GLY A 141 -7.56 9.97 -0.55
CA GLY A 141 -6.24 9.93 -1.16
C GLY A 141 -6.29 9.55 -2.62
N LEU A 142 -7.13 8.58 -3.03
CA LEU A 142 -7.31 8.19 -4.42
C LEU A 142 -7.98 9.30 -5.25
N ASP A 143 -8.99 9.96 -4.69
CA ASP A 143 -9.69 11.08 -5.35
C ASP A 143 -8.75 12.27 -5.61
N ASN A 144 -7.76 12.48 -4.72
CA ASN A 144 -6.81 13.58 -4.79
C ASN A 144 -5.52 13.24 -5.58
N ILE A 145 -5.32 11.99 -5.97
CA ILE A 145 -4.19 11.61 -6.84
C ILE A 145 -4.40 12.24 -8.21
N GLU A 146 -3.54 13.18 -8.59
CA GLU A 146 -3.57 13.84 -9.91
C GLU A 146 -2.71 13.09 -10.93
N LYS A 147 -1.38 13.23 -10.81
CA LYS A 147 -0.39 12.64 -11.74
C LYS A 147 0.33 11.44 -11.16
N ASP A 148 0.35 11.36 -9.85
CA ASP A 148 0.97 10.27 -9.11
C ASP A 148 0.11 9.00 -9.19
N ARG A 149 0.69 7.89 -8.79
CA ARG A 149 0.02 6.58 -8.77
C ARG A 149 0.05 5.91 -7.40
N LEU A 150 0.66 6.57 -6.42
CA LEU A 150 0.76 6.05 -5.07
C LEU A 150 0.59 7.18 -4.06
N ALA A 151 -0.35 7.00 -3.13
CA ALA A 151 -0.56 7.88 -1.99
C ALA A 151 -0.68 7.07 -0.70
N VAL A 152 -0.32 7.68 0.42
CA VAL A 152 -0.46 7.11 1.76
C VAL A 152 -1.02 8.18 2.69
N ALA A 153 -2.04 7.83 3.46
CA ALA A 153 -2.57 8.66 4.53
C ALA A 153 -2.82 7.80 5.77
N THR A 154 -2.46 8.29 6.94
CA THR A 154 -2.64 7.58 8.20
C THR A 154 -3.41 8.43 9.19
N CYS A 155 -3.89 7.82 10.28
CA CYS A 155 -4.49 8.54 11.39
C CYS A 155 -3.47 9.29 12.26
N TRP A 156 -2.18 9.24 11.95
CA TRP A 156 -1.10 9.89 12.70
C TRP A 156 -0.45 10.99 11.86
N GLU A 157 -0.56 12.23 12.31
CA GLU A 157 -0.06 13.40 11.58
C GLU A 157 1.45 13.35 11.37
N ASP A 158 2.23 13.04 12.42
CA ASP A 158 3.69 12.92 12.34
C ASP A 158 4.14 11.89 11.28
N VAL A 159 3.35 10.81 11.08
CA VAL A 159 3.61 9.80 10.06
C VAL A 159 3.31 10.37 8.68
N ASN A 160 2.21 11.12 8.54
CA ASN A 160 1.82 11.73 7.28
C ASN A 160 2.88 12.73 6.80
N GLU A 161 3.40 13.58 7.70
CA GLU A 161 4.49 14.51 7.39
C GLU A 161 5.76 13.81 6.89
N GLU A 162 6.17 12.68 7.54
CA GLU A 162 7.35 11.91 7.12
C GLU A 162 7.13 11.23 5.76
N VAL A 163 5.93 10.69 5.53
CA VAL A 163 5.62 9.90 4.33
C VAL A 163 5.36 10.80 3.13
N ASP A 164 4.65 11.91 3.29
CA ASP A 164 4.29 12.83 2.20
C ASP A 164 5.51 13.32 1.42
N ALA A 165 6.57 13.71 2.14
CA ALA A 165 7.82 14.16 1.53
C ALA A 165 8.56 13.09 0.70
N SER A 166 8.23 11.81 0.88
CA SER A 166 9.04 10.70 0.37
C SER A 166 8.29 9.72 -0.53
N ILE A 167 6.96 9.65 -0.44
CA ILE A 167 6.15 8.67 -1.19
C ILE A 167 6.25 8.88 -2.70
N GLY A 168 6.36 10.12 -3.15
CA GLY A 168 6.55 10.46 -4.57
C GLY A 168 7.83 9.87 -5.17
N PHE A 169 8.90 9.70 -4.39
CA PHE A 169 10.12 9.02 -4.87
C PHE A 169 9.87 7.53 -5.10
N VAL A 170 9.10 6.87 -4.23
CA VAL A 170 8.74 5.45 -4.39
C VAL A 170 7.84 5.28 -5.60
N ASP A 171 6.85 6.15 -5.75
CA ASP A 171 5.95 6.16 -6.90
C ASP A 171 6.71 6.29 -8.21
N ASN A 172 7.59 7.29 -8.32
CA ASN A 172 8.41 7.52 -9.50
C ASN A 172 9.31 6.32 -9.82
N LEU A 173 9.91 5.72 -8.79
CA LEU A 173 10.75 4.53 -8.94
C LEU A 173 9.96 3.38 -9.56
N ILE A 174 8.79 3.06 -9.01
CA ILE A 174 7.97 1.95 -9.50
C ILE A 174 7.42 2.25 -10.88
N THR A 175 6.94 3.46 -11.12
CA THR A 175 6.40 3.89 -12.41
C THR A 175 7.44 3.83 -13.54
N SER A 176 8.72 4.02 -13.23
CA SER A 176 9.82 3.99 -14.20
C SER A 176 10.35 2.59 -14.52
N LEU A 177 9.88 1.54 -13.83
CA LEU A 177 10.36 0.18 -14.06
C LEU A 177 9.96 -0.34 -15.45
N SER A 178 10.95 -0.91 -16.14
CA SER A 178 10.62 -1.77 -17.28
C SER A 178 9.99 -3.08 -16.81
N ARG A 179 9.26 -3.78 -17.70
CA ARG A 179 8.64 -5.08 -17.37
C ARG A 179 9.63 -6.07 -16.74
N ASN A 180 10.82 -6.19 -17.32
CA ASN A 180 11.85 -7.08 -16.79
C ASN A 180 12.32 -6.66 -15.40
N GLN A 181 12.52 -5.36 -15.16
CA GLN A 181 12.89 -4.84 -13.85
C GLN A 181 11.78 -5.09 -12.83
N ALA A 182 10.53 -4.84 -13.19
CA ALA A 182 9.39 -5.04 -12.33
C ALA A 182 9.22 -6.52 -11.91
N ARG A 183 9.41 -7.46 -12.84
CA ARG A 183 9.44 -8.91 -12.52
C ARG A 183 10.55 -9.25 -11.52
N LEU A 184 11.76 -8.73 -11.73
CA LEU A 184 12.88 -9.03 -10.82
C LEU A 184 12.71 -8.36 -9.46
N ILE A 185 12.18 -7.14 -9.40
CA ILE A 185 11.80 -6.46 -8.15
C ILE A 185 10.78 -7.31 -7.39
N TYR A 186 9.76 -7.81 -8.08
CA TYR A 186 8.75 -8.64 -7.44
C TYR A 186 9.36 -9.90 -6.82
N LEU A 187 10.19 -10.63 -7.57
CA LEU A 187 10.86 -11.83 -7.06
C LEU A 187 11.78 -11.53 -5.87
N ALA A 188 12.50 -10.42 -5.92
CA ALA A 188 13.45 -10.05 -4.86
C ALA A 188 12.74 -9.52 -3.61
N VAL A 189 11.67 -8.73 -3.74
CA VAL A 189 11.07 -7.96 -2.64
C VAL A 189 9.79 -8.62 -2.11
N ALA A 190 8.93 -9.17 -2.97
CA ALA A 190 7.72 -9.85 -2.54
C ALA A 190 7.96 -11.31 -2.17
N GLU A 191 8.74 -12.02 -2.99
CA GLU A 191 9.08 -13.43 -2.74
C GLU A 191 10.35 -13.61 -1.90
N GLU A 192 11.08 -12.52 -1.64
CA GLU A 192 12.32 -12.49 -0.83
C GLU A 192 13.40 -13.47 -1.33
N LEU A 193 13.43 -13.69 -2.66
CA LEU A 193 14.34 -14.67 -3.25
C LEU A 193 15.76 -14.14 -3.34
N PRO A 194 16.75 -14.96 -2.99
CA PRO A 194 18.16 -14.67 -3.25
C PRO A 194 18.43 -14.54 -4.77
N GLN A 195 19.37 -13.66 -5.14
CA GLN A 195 19.72 -13.44 -6.56
C GLN A 195 20.12 -14.72 -7.32
N VAL A 196 20.70 -15.69 -6.63
CA VAL A 196 21.04 -17.01 -7.21
C VAL A 196 19.78 -17.77 -7.62
N GLU A 197 18.76 -17.76 -6.76
CA GLU A 197 17.50 -18.43 -7.06
C GLU A 197 16.73 -17.72 -8.17
N ILE A 198 16.71 -16.37 -8.17
CA ILE A 198 16.15 -15.58 -9.26
C ILE A 198 16.86 -15.91 -10.58
N ALA A 199 18.19 -16.04 -10.57
CA ALA A 199 18.97 -16.43 -11.74
C ALA A 199 18.53 -17.79 -12.29
N GLY A 200 18.39 -18.80 -11.40
CA GLY A 200 17.90 -20.12 -11.76
C GLY A 200 16.50 -20.11 -12.36
N ARG A 201 15.53 -19.37 -11.73
CA ARG A 201 14.15 -19.29 -12.22
C ARG A 201 14.01 -18.55 -13.55
N THR A 202 14.90 -17.58 -13.82
CA THR A 202 14.81 -16.73 -15.02
C THR A 202 15.72 -17.18 -16.16
N GLY A 203 16.58 -18.18 -15.94
CA GLY A 203 17.58 -18.63 -16.91
C GLY A 203 18.67 -17.58 -17.19
N LYS A 204 18.86 -16.59 -16.32
CA LYS A 204 19.84 -15.50 -16.45
C LYS A 204 21.04 -15.75 -15.53
N SER A 205 22.20 -15.12 -15.83
CA SER A 205 23.32 -15.14 -14.90
C SER A 205 23.06 -14.29 -13.67
N GLN A 206 23.60 -14.69 -12.51
CA GLN A 206 23.50 -13.89 -11.28
C GLN A 206 24.01 -12.48 -11.45
N GLN A 207 25.08 -12.27 -12.24
CA GLN A 207 25.62 -10.95 -12.56
C GLN A 207 24.58 -10.08 -13.30
N ASN A 208 23.83 -10.66 -14.23
CA ASN A 208 22.77 -9.95 -14.96
C ASN A 208 21.62 -9.58 -13.99
N ILE A 209 21.21 -10.48 -13.11
CA ILE A 209 20.21 -10.20 -12.07
C ILE A 209 20.67 -9.05 -11.18
N SER A 210 21.88 -9.13 -10.64
CA SER A 210 22.45 -8.08 -9.78
C SER A 210 22.50 -6.72 -10.48
N LYS A 211 22.99 -6.67 -11.73
CA LYS A 211 23.02 -5.44 -12.52
C LYS A 211 21.62 -4.86 -12.75
N THR A 212 20.64 -5.71 -13.07
CA THR A 212 19.26 -5.27 -13.33
C THR A 212 18.57 -4.76 -12.07
N LEU A 213 18.72 -5.44 -10.93
CA LEU A 213 18.16 -5.01 -9.65
C LEU A 213 18.78 -3.69 -9.17
N ASN A 214 20.11 -3.52 -9.35
CA ASN A 214 20.78 -2.26 -9.04
C ASN A 214 20.31 -1.11 -9.93
N ALA A 215 20.13 -1.35 -11.23
CA ALA A 215 19.57 -0.36 -12.16
C ALA A 215 18.12 0.01 -11.80
N ALA A 216 17.33 -0.96 -11.33
CA ALA A 216 15.97 -0.78 -10.83
C ALA A 216 15.92 -0.16 -9.42
N LYS A 217 17.07 0.15 -8.80
CA LYS A 217 17.16 0.74 -7.44
C LYS A 217 16.54 -0.14 -6.34
N GLU A 218 16.53 -1.47 -6.53
CA GLU A 218 15.99 -2.41 -5.55
C GLU A 218 16.49 -2.16 -4.13
N PRO A 219 17.80 -1.98 -3.85
CA PRO A 219 18.28 -1.75 -2.47
C PRO A 219 17.70 -0.48 -1.83
N LEU A 220 17.43 0.56 -2.63
CA LEU A 220 16.82 1.80 -2.15
C LEU A 220 15.34 1.58 -1.83
N LEU A 221 14.61 0.91 -2.71
CA LEU A 221 13.21 0.54 -2.50
C LEU A 221 13.05 -0.30 -1.24
N SER A 222 13.82 -1.37 -1.11
CA SER A 222 13.78 -2.27 0.06
C SER A 222 14.08 -1.52 1.36
N ARG A 223 15.07 -0.62 1.37
CA ARG A 223 15.38 0.22 2.53
C ARG A 223 14.21 1.12 2.91
N TYR A 224 13.55 1.73 1.95
CA TYR A 224 12.40 2.59 2.21
C TYR A 224 11.20 1.80 2.74
N LEU A 225 10.89 0.66 2.13
CA LEU A 225 9.82 -0.22 2.60
C LEU A 225 10.06 -0.68 4.05
N ASN A 226 11.30 -1.07 4.38
CA ASN A 226 11.66 -1.46 5.74
C ASN A 226 11.56 -0.26 6.72
N ARG A 227 11.91 0.95 6.29
CA ARG A 227 11.73 2.16 7.11
C ARG A 227 10.27 2.43 7.39
N PHE A 228 9.41 2.34 6.37
CA PHE A 228 7.97 2.49 6.52
C PHE A 228 7.38 1.44 7.47
N GLU A 229 7.77 0.17 7.31
CA GLU A 229 7.35 -0.92 8.19
C GLU A 229 7.72 -0.64 9.66
N SER A 230 8.96 -0.17 9.90
CA SER A 230 9.42 0.19 11.24
C SER A 230 8.66 1.38 11.81
N LEU A 231 8.33 2.37 10.97
CA LEU A 231 7.55 3.53 11.36
C LEU A 231 6.14 3.13 11.80
N ILE A 232 5.41 2.39 10.95
CA ILE A 232 4.04 1.95 11.27
C ILE A 232 4.03 1.01 12.48
N THR A 233 5.01 0.12 12.62
CA THR A 233 5.12 -0.76 13.80
C THR A 233 5.18 0.04 15.10
N LYS A 234 5.93 1.15 15.12
CA LYS A 234 6.05 2.01 16.30
C LYS A 234 4.70 2.61 16.71
N TYR A 235 3.87 2.98 15.77
CA TYR A 235 2.57 3.62 16.01
C TYR A 235 1.44 2.61 16.26
N CYS A 236 1.49 1.42 15.66
CA CYS A 236 0.51 0.37 15.95
C CYS A 236 0.73 -0.34 17.28
N GLY A 237 1.92 -0.19 17.91
CA GLY A 237 2.27 -0.82 19.19
C GLY A 237 2.05 0.08 20.40
N GLN A 238 1.54 1.27 20.20
CA GLN A 238 1.16 2.21 21.26
C GLN A 238 -0.33 2.11 21.54
#